data_0fd4dc925717aaf60e2d4e0112c81294
#
_entry.id   0fd4dc925717aaf60e2d4e0112c81294
#
_cell.length_a   1.000
_cell.length_b   1.000
_cell.length_c   1.000
_cell.angle_alpha   90.00
_cell.angle_beta   90.00
_cell.angle_gamma   90.00
#
_symmetry.space_group_name_H-M   'P 1'
#
loop_
_entity.id
_entity.type
_entity.pdbx_description
1 polymer ?
#
loop_
_entity_poly.entity_id
_entity_poly.type
_entity_poly.pdbx_seq_one_letter_code
_entity_poly.pdbx_strand_id
1 'polypeptide(L)'
;MKVILSRKGFDSSCGGQASPILPDGTLLSMPIPSNDMHKYSELSWGGLSYLDIIKQLKHKTTLNERSQCHLDPDLRATTLLRTKGWKPAFGQTGSSLTELRDNRVKEGDLFLFFGWFKKTEYHNGQLRYIPKSPNLHVIYGYMQIGNIVDSVSQIPEWLKYHPHANLDNYKEAWGKKQNAIYLPSERLSFASELSGSGIFTYRQELVLTKNGYSRSRWEFPTSMYGTPISHNPNGWKTDFFQSAARGQEFIMDCSPAIMDWVKKVFNI
;
A
#
# COMPACT_ATOMS: atom_id res chain seq x y z
N MET A 1 -13.88 -12.02 -9.17
CA MET A 1 -12.86 -11.07 -8.69
C MET A 1 -12.90 -11.04 -7.16
N LYS A 2 -11.75 -10.96 -6.51
CA LYS A 2 -11.62 -10.63 -5.09
C LYS A 2 -11.13 -9.19 -4.95
N VAL A 3 -11.44 -8.56 -3.80
CA VAL A 3 -10.90 -7.27 -3.41
C VAL A 3 -10.06 -7.47 -2.17
N ILE A 4 -8.80 -7.03 -2.22
CA ILE A 4 -7.82 -7.22 -1.18
C ILE A 4 -7.39 -5.85 -0.64
N LEU A 5 -7.74 -5.53 0.61
CA LEU A 5 -7.16 -4.40 1.31
C LEU A 5 -5.80 -4.81 1.85
N SER A 6 -4.73 -4.29 1.26
CA SER A 6 -3.34 -4.65 1.59
C SER A 6 -2.67 -3.50 2.36
N ARG A 7 -2.25 -3.76 3.62
CA ARG A 7 -1.60 -2.76 4.48
C ARG A 7 -0.14 -2.61 4.10
N LYS A 8 0.26 -1.39 3.74
CA LYS A 8 1.63 -1.08 3.30
C LYS A 8 2.12 0.26 3.85
N GLY A 9 3.44 0.42 3.81
CA GLY A 9 4.12 1.61 4.30
C GLY A 9 4.31 1.67 5.81
N PHE A 10 4.72 2.82 6.32
CA PHE A 10 5.00 3.03 7.74
C PHE A 10 3.84 2.65 8.64
N ASP A 11 4.16 2.01 9.74
CA ASP A 11 3.25 1.73 10.85
C ASP A 11 3.91 2.02 12.23
N SER A 12 3.24 1.64 13.32
CA SER A 12 3.72 1.90 14.68
C SER A 12 5.01 1.14 15.03
N SER A 13 5.23 -0.03 14.42
CA SER A 13 6.40 -0.88 14.64
C SER A 13 7.49 -0.65 13.59
N CYS A 14 7.10 -0.22 12.37
CA CYS A 14 7.99 0.02 11.25
C CYS A 14 7.91 1.49 10.81
N GLY A 15 8.96 2.28 11.06
CA GLY A 15 9.00 3.72 10.78
C GLY A 15 8.45 4.59 11.91
N GLY A 16 7.43 4.14 12.65
CA GLY A 16 6.95 4.78 13.88
C GLY A 16 6.32 6.17 13.72
N GLN A 17 5.87 6.52 12.50
CA GLN A 17 5.15 7.75 12.19
C GLN A 17 4.19 7.54 11.02
N ALA A 18 3.21 8.42 10.87
CA ALA A 18 2.28 8.37 9.75
C ALA A 18 2.96 8.76 8.43
N SER A 19 2.53 8.20 7.32
CA SER A 19 2.79 8.76 6.00
C SER A 19 2.04 10.10 5.83
N PRO A 20 2.59 11.10 5.14
CA PRO A 20 1.92 12.39 4.99
C PRO A 20 0.81 12.35 3.94
N ILE A 21 -0.30 13.03 4.24
CA ILE A 21 -1.21 13.59 3.24
C ILE A 21 -0.70 15.01 3.00
N LEU A 22 -0.10 15.25 1.84
CA LEU A 22 0.46 16.56 1.51
C LEU A 22 -0.64 17.61 1.31
N PRO A 23 -0.32 18.93 1.39
CA PRO A 23 -1.31 20.01 1.25
C PRO A 23 -2.09 19.99 -0.08
N ASP A 24 -1.49 19.45 -1.14
CA ASP A 24 -2.11 19.27 -2.46
C ASP A 24 -2.98 17.99 -2.57
N GLY A 25 -3.12 17.24 -1.47
CA GLY A 25 -3.83 15.97 -1.43
C GLY A 25 -3.00 14.76 -1.85
N THR A 26 -1.72 14.92 -2.17
CA THR A 26 -0.86 13.77 -2.48
C THR A 26 -0.76 12.81 -1.30
N LEU A 27 -1.06 11.54 -1.54
CA LEU A 27 -0.87 10.45 -0.59
C LEU A 27 0.54 9.89 -0.76
N LEU A 28 1.49 10.35 0.06
CA LEU A 28 2.88 9.95 -0.05
C LEU A 28 3.19 8.82 0.92
N SER A 29 2.93 7.56 0.51
CA SER A 29 3.26 6.38 1.33
C SER A 29 4.76 6.29 1.55
N MET A 30 5.18 6.16 2.81
CA MET A 30 6.57 5.96 3.21
C MET A 30 6.86 4.46 3.30
N PRO A 31 7.83 3.93 2.52
CA PRO A 31 8.20 2.52 2.58
C PRO A 31 8.83 2.18 3.93
N ILE A 32 8.64 0.95 4.42
CA ILE A 32 9.17 0.53 5.72
C ILE A 32 10.70 0.46 5.71
N PRO A 33 11.39 0.72 6.85
CA PRO A 33 12.83 0.50 6.98
C PRO A 33 13.17 -0.99 6.76
N SER A 34 14.22 -1.25 6.00
CA SER A 34 14.73 -2.59 5.73
C SER A 34 16.19 -2.53 5.28
N ASN A 35 16.79 -3.67 5.01
CA ASN A 35 18.13 -3.79 4.43
C ASN A 35 18.04 -4.11 2.92
N ASP A 36 17.13 -3.42 2.22
CA ASP A 36 16.95 -3.57 0.77
C ASP A 36 17.80 -2.60 -0.04
N MET A 37 17.62 -2.59 -1.37
CA MET A 37 18.53 -1.93 -2.31
C MET A 37 18.47 -0.39 -2.24
N HIS A 38 17.29 0.19 -1.95
CA HIS A 38 17.06 1.63 -2.04
C HIS A 38 17.17 2.32 -0.69
N LYS A 39 17.74 3.53 -0.70
CA LYS A 39 17.82 4.39 0.48
C LYS A 39 16.72 5.45 0.44
N TYR A 40 16.28 5.92 1.60
CA TYR A 40 15.33 7.05 1.68
C TYR A 40 15.86 8.33 1.02
N SER A 41 17.19 8.53 1.00
CA SER A 41 17.83 9.67 0.34
C SER A 41 17.80 9.60 -1.19
N GLU A 42 17.55 8.42 -1.76
CA GLU A 42 17.44 8.18 -3.21
C GLU A 42 16.01 8.35 -3.72
N LEU A 43 15.01 8.16 -2.84
CA LEU A 43 13.61 8.36 -3.18
C LEU A 43 13.27 9.86 -3.12
N SER A 44 12.51 10.37 -4.09
CA SER A 44 12.21 11.80 -4.15
C SER A 44 10.74 12.10 -4.43
N TRP A 45 10.28 13.25 -3.93
CA TRP A 45 9.01 13.88 -4.23
C TRP A 45 9.12 15.41 -4.10
N GLY A 46 8.67 16.13 -5.14
CA GLY A 46 8.63 17.61 -5.11
C GLY A 46 9.99 18.27 -4.90
N GLY A 47 11.10 17.64 -5.35
CA GLY A 47 12.46 18.17 -5.17
C GLY A 47 13.08 17.86 -3.80
N LEU A 48 12.36 17.18 -2.89
CA LEU A 48 12.89 16.72 -1.60
C LEU A 48 13.09 15.21 -1.62
N SER A 49 14.12 14.72 -0.90
CA SER A 49 14.24 13.28 -0.65
C SER A 49 13.18 12.83 0.36
N TYR A 50 12.82 11.54 0.32
CA TYR A 50 11.95 10.96 1.36
C TYR A 50 12.57 11.10 2.75
N LEU A 51 13.91 11.03 2.85
CA LEU A 51 14.61 11.26 4.09
C LEU A 51 14.39 12.67 4.64
N ASP A 52 14.47 13.71 3.77
CA ASP A 52 14.23 15.11 4.17
C ASP A 52 12.79 15.32 4.62
N ILE A 53 11.83 14.73 3.89
CA ILE A 53 10.42 14.77 4.28
C ILE A 53 10.21 14.09 5.64
N ILE A 54 10.81 12.92 5.87
CA ILE A 54 10.73 12.22 7.15
C ILE A 54 11.33 13.05 8.29
N LYS A 55 12.49 13.69 8.06
CA LYS A 55 13.16 14.56 9.05
C LYS A 55 12.33 15.80 9.39
N GLN A 56 11.67 16.41 8.39
CA GLN A 56 10.76 17.53 8.63
C GLN A 56 9.56 17.14 9.49
N LEU A 57 8.97 15.96 9.23
CA LEU A 57 7.81 15.46 9.96
C LEU A 57 8.14 14.95 11.37
N LYS A 58 9.36 14.48 11.60
CA LYS A 58 9.82 13.92 12.88
C LYS A 58 11.30 14.25 13.10
N HIS A 59 11.57 15.37 13.75
CA HIS A 59 12.96 15.84 14.01
C HIS A 59 13.86 14.82 14.72
N LYS A 60 13.30 13.92 15.53
CA LYS A 60 14.05 12.87 16.24
C LYS A 60 13.86 11.50 15.58
N THR A 61 13.97 11.44 14.26
CA THR A 61 14.02 10.14 13.56
C THR A 61 15.40 9.49 13.73
N THR A 62 15.44 8.16 13.76
CA THR A 62 16.68 7.37 13.74
C THR A 62 17.19 7.13 12.31
N LEU A 63 16.38 7.47 11.30
CA LEU A 63 16.76 7.30 9.90
C LEU A 63 17.77 8.36 9.46
N ASN A 64 18.74 7.93 8.66
CA ASN A 64 19.86 8.74 8.18
C ASN A 64 20.18 8.40 6.70
N GLU A 65 21.22 9.01 6.14
CA GLU A 65 21.61 8.88 4.73
C GLU A 65 21.95 7.43 4.29
N ARG A 66 22.25 6.55 5.24
CA ARG A 66 22.54 5.13 4.97
C ARG A 66 21.31 4.24 5.14
N SER A 67 20.23 4.78 5.68
CA SER A 67 19.02 3.99 5.97
C SER A 67 18.34 3.56 4.69
N GLN A 68 18.17 2.27 4.53
CA GLN A 68 17.51 1.62 3.40
C GLN A 68 16.04 1.37 3.69
N CYS A 69 15.27 1.13 2.64
CA CYS A 69 13.83 0.92 2.73
C CYS A 69 13.33 -0.14 1.75
N HIS A 70 12.22 -0.74 2.12
CA HIS A 70 11.48 -1.71 1.30
C HIS A 70 10.47 -0.96 0.43
N LEU A 71 10.86 -0.58 -0.78
CA LEU A 71 10.00 0.13 -1.73
C LEU A 71 8.98 -0.85 -2.34
N ASP A 72 7.96 -1.19 -1.56
CA ASP A 72 6.90 -2.12 -1.93
C ASP A 72 5.56 -1.74 -1.27
N PRO A 73 4.46 -1.58 -2.03
CA PRO A 73 4.39 -1.63 -3.49
C PRO A 73 5.07 -0.43 -4.15
N ASP A 74 5.72 -0.67 -5.27
CA ASP A 74 6.32 0.36 -6.10
C ASP A 74 5.35 0.79 -7.21
N LEU A 75 4.53 1.80 -6.93
CA LEU A 75 3.47 2.26 -7.82
C LEU A 75 3.78 3.58 -8.54
N ARG A 76 4.79 4.34 -8.07
CA ARG A 76 5.04 5.71 -8.52
C ARG A 76 6.27 5.79 -9.42
N ALA A 77 6.06 6.09 -10.70
CA ALA A 77 7.15 6.22 -11.67
C ALA A 77 8.19 7.28 -11.28
N THR A 78 7.74 8.37 -10.66
CA THR A 78 8.58 9.55 -10.35
C THR A 78 9.39 9.45 -9.07
N THR A 79 9.27 8.36 -8.31
CA THR A 79 9.99 8.20 -7.03
C THR A 79 11.50 8.01 -7.22
N LEU A 80 11.88 7.32 -8.29
CA LEU A 80 13.27 7.02 -8.68
C LEU A 80 13.45 7.22 -10.18
N LEU A 81 14.72 7.32 -10.61
CA LEU A 81 15.05 7.17 -12.03
C LEU A 81 14.72 5.74 -12.47
N ARG A 82 13.90 5.59 -13.50
CA ARG A 82 13.40 4.28 -13.95
C ARG A 82 14.17 3.74 -15.14
N THR A 83 14.37 2.43 -15.14
CA THR A 83 14.87 1.71 -16.31
C THR A 83 13.81 1.61 -17.41
N LYS A 84 14.22 1.46 -18.65
CA LYS A 84 13.30 1.26 -19.78
C LYS A 84 12.44 0.01 -19.55
N GLY A 85 11.14 0.16 -19.75
CA GLY A 85 10.17 -0.93 -19.55
C GLY A 85 9.66 -1.10 -18.14
N TRP A 86 10.05 -0.23 -17.19
CA TRP A 86 9.53 -0.24 -15.83
C TRP A 86 8.00 -0.25 -15.80
N LYS A 87 7.45 -1.05 -14.93
CA LYS A 87 6.03 -1.10 -14.60
C LYS A 87 5.86 -1.10 -13.07
N PRO A 88 4.72 -0.64 -12.55
CA PRO A 88 4.39 -0.86 -11.13
C PRO A 88 4.47 -2.33 -10.75
N ALA A 89 4.90 -2.59 -9.51
CA ALA A 89 5.02 -3.95 -9.02
C ALA A 89 4.71 -3.99 -7.51
N PHE A 90 4.24 -5.15 -7.06
CA PHE A 90 3.97 -5.43 -5.66
C PHE A 90 4.46 -6.84 -5.33
N GLY A 91 5.30 -6.96 -4.31
CA GLY A 91 5.81 -8.24 -3.83
C GLY A 91 5.12 -8.71 -2.56
N GLN A 92 5.08 -10.02 -2.35
CA GLN A 92 4.60 -10.59 -1.09
C GLN A 92 5.36 -11.87 -0.75
N THR A 93 5.56 -12.11 0.56
CA THR A 93 6.30 -13.26 1.05
C THR A 93 5.70 -13.80 2.36
N GLY A 94 6.16 -14.97 2.79
CA GLY A 94 5.84 -15.57 4.08
C GLY A 94 4.34 -15.78 4.31
N SER A 95 3.88 -15.52 5.54
CA SER A 95 2.49 -15.75 5.96
C SER A 95 1.47 -14.92 5.17
N SER A 96 1.82 -13.71 4.77
CA SER A 96 0.93 -12.87 3.96
C SER A 96 0.75 -13.44 2.54
N LEU A 97 1.79 -14.02 1.94
CA LEU A 97 1.65 -14.73 0.67
C LEU A 97 0.83 -16.01 0.82
N THR A 98 1.01 -16.73 1.94
CA THR A 98 0.19 -17.90 2.25
C THR A 98 -1.29 -17.52 2.36
N GLU A 99 -1.62 -16.43 3.07
CA GLU A 99 -3.00 -15.89 3.15
C GLU A 99 -3.60 -15.62 1.77
N LEU A 100 -2.84 -14.99 0.85
CA LEU A 100 -3.29 -14.74 -0.51
C LEU A 100 -3.56 -16.06 -1.27
N ARG A 101 -2.68 -17.05 -1.15
CA ARG A 101 -2.80 -18.35 -1.82
C ARG A 101 -3.94 -19.19 -1.28
N ASP A 102 -4.09 -19.27 0.04
CA ASP A 102 -5.17 -20.02 0.69
C ASP A 102 -6.54 -19.45 0.29
N ASN A 103 -6.61 -18.14 0.09
CA ASN A 103 -7.78 -17.47 -0.45
C ASN A 103 -7.86 -17.49 -1.98
N ARG A 104 -6.96 -18.21 -2.67
CA ARG A 104 -6.96 -18.38 -4.14
C ARG A 104 -6.94 -17.06 -4.91
N VAL A 105 -6.17 -16.08 -4.41
CA VAL A 105 -5.95 -14.82 -5.12
C VAL A 105 -5.21 -15.09 -6.42
N LYS A 106 -5.68 -14.47 -7.51
CA LYS A 106 -5.25 -14.76 -8.89
C LYS A 106 -5.34 -13.53 -9.79
N GLU A 107 -4.94 -13.68 -11.03
CA GLU A 107 -5.12 -12.68 -12.09
C GLU A 107 -6.59 -12.24 -12.17
N GLY A 108 -6.78 -10.93 -12.36
CA GLY A 108 -8.09 -10.26 -12.33
C GLY A 108 -8.55 -9.81 -10.94
N ASP A 109 -7.93 -10.25 -9.83
CA ASP A 109 -8.24 -9.77 -8.49
C ASP A 109 -7.61 -8.38 -8.25
N LEU A 110 -8.20 -7.59 -7.34
CA LEU A 110 -7.87 -6.19 -7.12
C LEU A 110 -7.24 -5.97 -5.75
N PHE A 111 -6.01 -5.48 -5.72
CA PHE A 111 -5.41 -4.88 -4.54
C PHE A 111 -5.83 -3.42 -4.39
N LEU A 112 -6.23 -3.05 -3.17
CA LEU A 112 -6.36 -1.67 -2.70
C LEU A 112 -5.34 -1.49 -1.57
N PHE A 113 -4.26 -0.77 -1.85
CA PHE A 113 -3.19 -0.54 -0.89
C PHE A 113 -3.58 0.57 0.06
N PHE A 114 -3.54 0.29 1.37
CA PHE A 114 -3.81 1.28 2.41
C PHE A 114 -2.68 1.36 3.42
N GLY A 115 -2.61 2.48 4.11
CA GLY A 115 -1.59 2.70 5.13
C GLY A 115 -2.03 3.68 6.21
N TRP A 116 -1.12 3.95 7.14
CA TRP A 116 -1.30 4.95 8.16
C TRP A 116 -0.91 6.34 7.63
N PHE A 117 -1.88 7.25 7.60
CA PHE A 117 -1.70 8.60 7.10
C PHE A 117 -2.14 9.66 8.12
N LYS A 118 -1.59 10.87 7.96
CA LYS A 118 -1.96 12.05 8.72
C LYS A 118 -1.80 13.30 7.85
N LYS A 119 -2.73 14.25 7.97
CA LYS A 119 -2.69 15.51 7.20
C LYS A 119 -1.49 16.38 7.61
N THR A 120 -0.91 17.05 6.64
CA THR A 120 0.23 17.94 6.81
C THR A 120 -0.04 19.33 6.24
N GLU A 121 0.75 20.30 6.67
CA GLU A 121 0.77 21.69 6.19
C GLU A 121 2.21 22.17 6.10
N TYR A 122 2.45 23.20 5.30
CA TYR A 122 3.70 23.96 5.35
C TYR A 122 3.61 25.03 6.44
N HIS A 123 4.61 25.06 7.32
CA HIS A 123 4.77 26.09 8.34
C HIS A 123 6.22 26.57 8.33
N ASN A 124 6.41 27.87 8.07
CA ASN A 124 7.75 28.46 7.87
C ASN A 124 8.61 27.71 6.84
N GLY A 125 7.99 27.29 5.72
CA GLY A 125 8.67 26.57 4.64
C GLY A 125 8.97 25.11 4.91
N GLN A 126 8.63 24.58 6.09
CA GLN A 126 8.82 23.17 6.46
C GLN A 126 7.50 22.42 6.54
N LEU A 127 7.51 21.15 6.11
CA LEU A 127 6.36 20.27 6.22
C LEU A 127 6.19 19.78 7.67
N ARG A 128 4.98 19.90 8.22
CA ARG A 128 4.64 19.36 9.54
C ARG A 128 3.26 18.74 9.55
N TYR A 129 3.00 17.85 10.49
CA TYR A 129 1.63 17.37 10.71
C TYR A 129 0.75 18.51 11.26
N ILE A 130 -0.48 18.61 10.72
CA ILE A 130 -1.48 19.52 11.28
C ILE A 130 -1.75 19.10 12.74
N PRO A 131 -1.62 20.02 13.71
CA PRO A 131 -1.87 19.72 15.12
C PRO A 131 -3.26 19.11 15.33
N LYS A 132 -3.36 18.09 16.17
CA LYS A 132 -4.61 17.38 16.50
C LYS A 132 -5.34 16.72 15.32
N SER A 133 -4.80 16.75 14.08
CA SER A 133 -5.40 16.00 12.99
C SER A 133 -5.40 14.48 13.30
N PRO A 134 -6.45 13.74 12.93
CA PRO A 134 -6.58 12.32 13.25
C PRO A 134 -5.53 11.46 12.55
N ASN A 135 -5.23 10.32 13.15
CA ASN A 135 -4.51 9.24 12.50
C ASN A 135 -5.50 8.41 11.69
N LEU A 136 -5.24 8.22 10.41
CA LEU A 136 -6.16 7.60 9.47
C LEU A 136 -5.54 6.36 8.83
N HIS A 137 -6.35 5.34 8.55
CA HIS A 137 -6.08 4.38 7.49
C HIS A 137 -6.71 4.91 6.21
N VAL A 138 -5.90 5.09 5.17
CA VAL A 138 -6.33 5.66 3.88
C VAL A 138 -5.88 4.73 2.76
N ILE A 139 -6.78 4.43 1.84
CA ILE A 139 -6.44 3.74 0.59
C ILE A 139 -5.68 4.75 -0.28
N TYR A 140 -4.42 4.44 -0.62
CA TYR A 140 -3.57 5.37 -1.36
C TYR A 140 -3.23 4.93 -2.78
N GLY A 141 -3.43 3.64 -3.09
CA GLY A 141 -3.12 3.11 -4.40
C GLY A 141 -3.85 1.79 -4.68
N TYR A 142 -3.73 1.33 -5.91
CA TYR A 142 -4.40 0.11 -6.35
C TYR A 142 -3.59 -0.62 -7.43
N MET A 143 -3.88 -1.92 -7.57
CA MET A 143 -3.37 -2.76 -8.65
C MET A 143 -4.35 -3.89 -8.92
N GLN A 144 -4.89 -3.99 -10.12
CA GLN A 144 -5.54 -5.20 -10.58
C GLN A 144 -4.48 -6.15 -11.14
N ILE A 145 -4.47 -7.38 -10.66
CA ILE A 145 -3.44 -8.37 -11.00
C ILE A 145 -3.59 -8.75 -12.48
N GLY A 146 -2.55 -8.53 -13.28
CA GLY A 146 -2.46 -8.95 -14.67
C GLY A 146 -1.54 -10.13 -14.87
N ASN A 147 -0.51 -10.26 -14.01
CA ASN A 147 0.41 -11.39 -14.03
C ASN A 147 1.02 -11.62 -12.64
N ILE A 148 1.37 -12.87 -12.34
CA ILE A 148 2.03 -13.28 -11.10
C ILE A 148 3.36 -13.93 -11.45
N VAL A 149 4.47 -13.29 -11.05
CA VAL A 149 5.82 -13.85 -11.11
C VAL A 149 6.02 -14.70 -9.87
N ASP A 150 6.09 -16.01 -10.01
CA ASP A 150 6.21 -16.99 -8.91
C ASP A 150 7.50 -17.82 -8.96
N SER A 151 8.39 -17.53 -9.92
CA SER A 151 9.71 -18.14 -10.03
C SER A 151 10.77 -17.14 -10.49
N VAL A 152 12.03 -17.38 -10.08
CA VAL A 152 13.18 -16.51 -10.43
C VAL A 152 13.37 -16.39 -11.94
N SER A 153 13.12 -17.46 -12.70
CA SER A 153 13.28 -17.48 -14.16
C SER A 153 12.31 -16.55 -14.90
N GLN A 154 11.22 -16.14 -14.25
CA GLN A 154 10.21 -15.24 -14.80
C GLN A 154 10.50 -13.76 -14.51
N ILE A 155 11.52 -13.44 -13.69
CA ILE A 155 11.84 -12.06 -13.31
C ILE A 155 12.46 -11.35 -14.53
N PRO A 156 11.77 -10.36 -15.13
CA PRO A 156 12.36 -9.61 -16.26
C PRO A 156 13.44 -8.65 -15.77
N GLU A 157 14.34 -8.25 -16.65
CA GLU A 157 15.50 -7.41 -16.33
C GLU A 157 15.11 -6.10 -15.61
N TRP A 158 14.06 -5.44 -16.10
CA TRP A 158 13.56 -4.18 -15.54
C TRP A 158 12.99 -4.31 -14.11
N LEU A 159 12.70 -5.53 -13.64
CA LEU A 159 12.14 -5.80 -12.31
C LEU A 159 13.22 -6.14 -11.27
N LYS A 160 14.46 -6.39 -11.69
CA LYS A 160 15.56 -6.81 -10.78
C LYS A 160 15.88 -5.82 -9.66
N TYR A 161 15.52 -4.54 -9.80
CA TYR A 161 15.66 -3.53 -8.76
C TYR A 161 14.57 -3.63 -7.67
N HIS A 162 13.50 -4.38 -7.91
CA HIS A 162 12.41 -4.53 -6.93
C HIS A 162 12.87 -5.34 -5.72
N PRO A 163 12.52 -4.95 -4.46
CA PRO A 163 13.00 -5.66 -3.26
C PRO A 163 12.82 -7.17 -3.33
N HIS A 164 11.63 -7.64 -3.69
CA HIS A 164 11.32 -9.06 -3.80
C HIS A 164 12.05 -9.81 -4.94
N ALA A 165 12.63 -9.11 -5.90
CA ALA A 165 13.47 -9.68 -6.94
C ALA A 165 14.96 -9.79 -6.51
N ASN A 166 15.32 -9.17 -5.38
CA ASN A 166 16.69 -9.23 -4.84
C ASN A 166 16.99 -10.63 -4.29
N LEU A 167 17.83 -11.38 -5.01
CA LEU A 167 18.19 -12.75 -4.62
C LEU A 167 19.09 -12.82 -3.38
N ASP A 168 19.80 -11.75 -3.02
CA ASP A 168 20.61 -11.74 -1.78
C ASP A 168 19.70 -11.84 -0.55
N ASN A 169 18.52 -11.20 -0.61
CA ASN A 169 17.56 -11.19 0.49
C ASN A 169 16.51 -12.32 0.39
N TYR A 170 16.13 -12.73 -0.82
CA TYR A 170 14.95 -13.59 -1.03
C TYR A 170 15.25 -14.94 -1.71
N LYS A 171 16.53 -15.32 -1.91
CA LYS A 171 16.91 -16.58 -2.56
C LYS A 171 16.25 -17.80 -1.91
N GLU A 172 16.26 -17.87 -0.58
CA GLU A 172 15.64 -18.97 0.15
C GLU A 172 14.12 -18.99 -0.01
N ALA A 173 13.49 -17.82 0.09
CA ALA A 173 12.03 -17.68 -0.09
C ALA A 173 11.59 -18.08 -1.50
N TRP A 174 12.34 -17.71 -2.54
CA TRP A 174 12.10 -18.17 -3.90
C TRP A 174 12.25 -19.69 -4.02
N GLY A 175 13.31 -20.26 -3.46
CA GLY A 175 13.56 -21.71 -3.48
C GLY A 175 12.45 -22.52 -2.80
N LYS A 176 11.84 -21.97 -1.75
CA LYS A 176 10.71 -22.57 -1.03
C LYS A 176 9.34 -22.19 -1.61
N LYS A 177 9.29 -21.49 -2.73
CA LYS A 177 8.04 -20.91 -3.29
C LYS A 177 7.28 -20.00 -2.30
N GLN A 178 7.99 -19.32 -1.43
CA GLN A 178 7.44 -18.41 -0.41
C GLN A 178 7.62 -16.94 -0.78
N ASN A 179 7.81 -16.64 -2.06
CA ASN A 179 7.89 -15.29 -2.60
C ASN A 179 7.12 -15.20 -3.93
N ALA A 180 6.53 -14.06 -4.20
CA ALA A 180 5.85 -13.76 -5.46
C ALA A 180 5.85 -12.26 -5.72
N ILE A 181 5.80 -11.87 -7.01
CA ILE A 181 5.65 -10.47 -7.42
C ILE A 181 4.42 -10.38 -8.34
N TYR A 182 3.53 -9.44 -8.01
CA TYR A 182 2.32 -9.15 -8.77
C TYR A 182 2.58 -7.96 -9.68
N LEU A 183 2.21 -8.12 -10.95
CA LEU A 183 2.28 -7.10 -11.98
C LEU A 183 0.87 -6.67 -12.39
N PRO A 184 0.65 -5.40 -12.73
CA PRO A 184 -0.68 -4.92 -13.07
C PRO A 184 -1.17 -5.43 -14.42
N SER A 185 -2.50 -5.53 -14.55
CA SER A 185 -3.16 -5.54 -15.84
C SER A 185 -2.94 -4.21 -16.58
N GLU A 186 -3.15 -4.16 -17.88
CA GLU A 186 -3.06 -2.90 -18.62
C GLU A 186 -4.16 -1.92 -18.23
N ARG A 187 -5.36 -2.44 -18.04
CA ARG A 187 -6.57 -1.68 -17.71
C ARG A 187 -7.36 -2.40 -16.61
N LEU A 188 -8.18 -1.64 -15.88
CA LEU A 188 -9.13 -2.22 -14.93
C LEU A 188 -10.25 -2.93 -15.68
N SER A 189 -10.64 -4.12 -15.27
CA SER A 189 -11.68 -4.93 -15.90
C SER A 189 -13.10 -4.33 -15.75
N PHE A 190 -13.30 -3.46 -14.78
CA PHE A 190 -14.57 -2.80 -14.47
C PHE A 190 -14.58 -1.30 -14.85
N ALA A 191 -13.47 -0.77 -15.36
CA ALA A 191 -13.28 0.62 -15.79
C ALA A 191 -12.12 0.67 -16.80
N SER A 192 -12.40 0.30 -18.04
CA SER A 192 -11.38 0.10 -19.09
C SER A 192 -10.64 1.39 -19.50
N GLU A 193 -11.16 2.56 -19.13
CA GLU A 193 -10.50 3.86 -19.31
C GLU A 193 -9.36 4.08 -18.30
N LEU A 194 -9.38 3.39 -17.17
CA LEU A 194 -8.37 3.50 -16.12
C LEU A 194 -7.27 2.44 -16.29
N SER A 195 -6.04 2.84 -15.96
CA SER A 195 -4.90 1.91 -15.89
C SER A 195 -5.15 0.82 -14.85
N GLY A 196 -4.56 -0.37 -15.05
CA GLY A 196 -4.66 -1.49 -14.10
C GLY A 196 -3.97 -1.25 -12.75
N SER A 197 -3.20 -0.17 -12.61
CA SER A 197 -2.60 0.26 -11.35
C SER A 197 -2.48 1.77 -11.29
N GLY A 198 -2.43 2.31 -10.06
CA GLY A 198 -2.30 3.75 -9.87
C GLY A 198 -2.27 4.16 -8.41
N ILE A 199 -2.19 5.47 -8.21
CA ILE A 199 -2.18 6.13 -6.92
C ILE A 199 -3.31 7.15 -6.89
N PHE A 200 -4.02 7.20 -5.77
CA PHE A 200 -5.09 8.16 -5.55
C PHE A 200 -4.57 9.49 -5.01
N THR A 201 -5.28 10.56 -5.33
CA THR A 201 -5.25 11.82 -4.57
C THR A 201 -6.25 11.73 -3.42
N TYR A 202 -5.92 12.30 -2.27
CA TYR A 202 -6.75 12.22 -1.07
C TYR A 202 -8.18 12.71 -1.30
N ARG A 203 -9.12 11.88 -0.90
CA ARG A 203 -10.56 12.16 -0.82
C ARG A 203 -11.13 11.42 0.38
N GLN A 204 -12.28 11.84 0.87
CA GLN A 204 -12.90 11.25 2.06
C GLN A 204 -13.31 9.77 1.82
N GLU A 205 -13.69 9.42 0.60
CA GLU A 205 -14.10 8.06 0.19
C GLU A 205 -12.96 7.03 0.29
N LEU A 206 -11.71 7.50 0.34
CA LEU A 206 -10.51 6.67 0.51
C LEU A 206 -10.20 6.37 1.98
N VAL A 207 -10.86 7.05 2.91
CA VAL A 207 -10.61 6.91 4.35
C VAL A 207 -11.38 5.70 4.87
N LEU A 208 -10.65 4.69 5.35
CA LEU A 208 -11.25 3.54 6.02
C LEU A 208 -11.64 3.85 7.48
N THR A 209 -10.87 4.70 8.14
CA THR A 209 -11.09 5.03 9.56
C THR A 209 -12.42 5.74 9.77
N LYS A 210 -13.26 5.18 10.63
CA LYS A 210 -14.51 5.83 11.06
C LYS A 210 -14.22 7.14 11.79
N ASN A 211 -14.97 8.18 11.44
CA ASN A 211 -14.78 9.51 12.02
C ASN A 211 -14.93 9.50 13.55
N GLY A 212 -13.98 10.11 14.25
CA GLY A 212 -13.93 10.15 15.72
C GLY A 212 -13.39 8.88 16.39
N TYR A 213 -12.98 7.87 15.63
CA TYR A 213 -12.48 6.60 16.16
C TYR A 213 -10.97 6.42 15.93
N SER A 214 -10.38 5.40 16.56
CA SER A 214 -9.01 4.99 16.29
C SER A 214 -8.86 4.47 14.86
N ARG A 215 -7.68 4.62 14.26
CA ARG A 215 -7.42 4.25 12.85
C ARG A 215 -7.80 2.81 12.48
N SER A 216 -7.81 1.88 13.43
CA SER A 216 -8.15 0.47 13.21
C SER A 216 -9.66 0.18 13.20
N ARG A 217 -10.51 1.17 13.45
CA ARG A 217 -11.97 1.05 13.36
C ARG A 217 -12.43 1.63 12.04
N TRP A 218 -12.83 0.74 11.13
CA TRP A 218 -13.16 1.10 9.75
C TRP A 218 -14.65 1.25 9.55
N GLU A 219 -15.01 2.20 8.73
CA GLU A 219 -16.39 2.43 8.28
C GLU A 219 -16.53 1.92 6.85
N PHE A 220 -17.48 1.03 6.66
CA PHE A 220 -17.91 0.56 5.35
C PHE A 220 -19.39 0.91 5.13
N PRO A 221 -19.85 0.98 3.87
CA PRO A 221 -21.28 1.08 3.59
C PRO A 221 -22.09 0.00 4.31
N THR A 222 -23.29 0.34 4.77
CA THR A 222 -24.16 -0.62 5.48
C THR A 222 -24.49 -1.85 4.65
N SER A 223 -24.52 -1.72 3.32
CA SER A 223 -24.70 -2.82 2.38
C SER A 223 -23.57 -3.87 2.42
N MET A 224 -22.43 -3.54 2.99
CA MET A 224 -21.30 -4.46 3.17
C MET A 224 -21.27 -5.13 4.55
N TYR A 225 -22.16 -4.75 5.47
CA TYR A 225 -22.13 -5.30 6.83
C TYR A 225 -22.34 -6.82 6.82
N GLY A 226 -21.50 -7.50 7.62
CA GLY A 226 -21.47 -8.96 7.67
C GLY A 226 -20.74 -9.65 6.52
N THR A 227 -20.20 -8.89 5.54
CA THR A 227 -19.35 -9.49 4.50
C THR A 227 -18.17 -10.21 5.13
N PRO A 228 -17.90 -11.47 4.77
CA PRO A 228 -16.70 -12.18 5.22
C PRO A 228 -15.42 -11.47 4.79
N ILE A 229 -14.54 -11.21 5.75
CA ILE A 229 -13.20 -10.63 5.53
C ILE A 229 -12.18 -11.60 6.14
N SER A 230 -11.23 -12.09 5.34
CA SER A 230 -10.40 -13.25 5.70
C SER A 230 -9.65 -13.09 7.01
N HIS A 231 -8.95 -11.98 7.18
CA HIS A 231 -7.99 -11.85 8.29
C HIS A 231 -8.63 -11.61 9.66
N ASN A 232 -9.84 -11.08 9.74
CA ASN A 232 -10.61 -10.91 10.98
C ASN A 232 -12.10 -11.14 10.77
N PRO A 233 -12.54 -12.39 10.60
CA PRO A 233 -13.94 -12.72 10.29
C PRO A 233 -14.92 -12.22 11.38
N ASN A 234 -14.47 -12.06 12.62
CA ASN A 234 -15.25 -11.54 13.76
C ASN A 234 -15.06 -10.03 13.99
N GLY A 235 -14.49 -9.33 13.01
CA GLY A 235 -14.17 -7.90 13.11
C GLY A 235 -15.40 -6.97 13.08
N TRP A 236 -16.52 -7.44 12.53
CA TRP A 236 -17.75 -6.65 12.47
C TRP A 236 -18.32 -6.39 13.87
N LYS A 237 -18.58 -5.11 14.14
CA LYS A 237 -19.24 -4.59 15.35
C LYS A 237 -20.53 -3.90 14.92
N THR A 238 -21.27 -3.34 15.86
CA THR A 238 -22.58 -2.73 15.59
C THR A 238 -22.51 -1.68 14.47
N ASP A 239 -21.42 -0.89 14.40
CA ASP A 239 -21.33 0.30 13.54
C ASP A 239 -19.94 0.52 12.91
N PHE A 240 -19.03 -0.46 13.01
CA PHE A 240 -17.71 -0.43 12.38
C PHE A 240 -17.13 -1.84 12.19
N PHE A 241 -16.12 -1.95 11.39
CA PHE A 241 -15.26 -3.13 11.31
C PHE A 241 -13.96 -2.90 12.08
N GLN A 242 -13.64 -3.75 13.05
CA GLN A 242 -12.37 -3.72 13.77
C GLN A 242 -11.31 -4.43 12.94
N SER A 243 -10.37 -3.69 12.34
CA SER A 243 -9.23 -4.32 11.65
C SER A 243 -8.28 -4.97 12.65
N ALA A 244 -7.58 -6.02 12.22
CA ALA A 244 -6.60 -6.69 13.06
C ALA A 244 -5.40 -5.76 13.33
N ALA A 245 -4.82 -5.84 14.54
CA ALA A 245 -3.61 -5.11 14.90
C ALA A 245 -2.40 -5.62 14.10
N ARG A 246 -2.34 -6.93 13.84
CA ARG A 246 -1.39 -7.61 12.96
C ARG A 246 -2.13 -8.18 11.77
N GLY A 247 -1.44 -8.33 10.65
CA GLY A 247 -2.05 -8.79 9.40
C GLY A 247 -1.99 -7.72 8.35
N GLN A 248 -1.74 -8.14 7.13
CA GLN A 248 -1.52 -7.24 6.01
C GLN A 248 -2.63 -7.34 4.99
N GLU A 249 -3.19 -8.54 4.79
CA GLU A 249 -4.12 -8.82 3.70
C GLU A 249 -5.53 -9.08 4.24
N PHE A 250 -6.50 -8.29 3.82
CA PHE A 250 -7.92 -8.42 4.16
C PHE A 250 -8.70 -8.69 2.88
N ILE A 251 -9.09 -9.95 2.67
CA ILE A 251 -9.60 -10.45 1.40
C ILE A 251 -11.11 -10.60 1.48
N MET A 252 -11.81 -10.12 0.45
CA MET A 252 -13.25 -10.18 0.30
C MET A 252 -13.60 -10.74 -1.09
N ASP A 253 -14.59 -11.63 -1.18
CA ASP A 253 -15.20 -12.00 -2.44
C ASP A 253 -16.08 -10.84 -2.93
N CYS A 254 -15.87 -10.40 -4.19
CA CYS A 254 -16.55 -9.23 -4.74
C CYS A 254 -18.04 -9.53 -4.98
N SER A 255 -18.89 -9.06 -4.08
CA SER A 255 -20.34 -8.98 -4.22
C SER A 255 -20.75 -7.68 -4.92
N PRO A 256 -22.02 -7.52 -5.36
CA PRO A 256 -22.51 -6.23 -5.86
C PRO A 256 -22.26 -5.07 -4.89
N ALA A 257 -22.47 -5.26 -3.58
CA ALA A 257 -22.24 -4.24 -2.56
C ALA A 257 -20.77 -3.82 -2.48
N ILE A 258 -19.84 -4.80 -2.59
CA ILE A 258 -18.40 -4.51 -2.62
C ILE A 258 -18.04 -3.79 -3.93
N MET A 259 -18.60 -4.19 -5.06
CA MET A 259 -18.33 -3.52 -6.34
C MET A 259 -18.83 -2.07 -6.31
N ASP A 260 -20.00 -1.80 -5.74
CA ASP A 260 -20.52 -0.43 -5.59
C ASP A 260 -19.61 0.42 -4.69
N TRP A 261 -19.06 -0.17 -3.63
CA TRP A 261 -18.06 0.50 -2.80
C TRP A 261 -16.76 0.74 -3.57
N VAL A 262 -16.25 -0.25 -4.31
CA VAL A 262 -15.07 -0.11 -5.16
C VAL A 262 -15.27 1.04 -6.16
N LYS A 263 -16.42 1.09 -6.85
CA LYS A 263 -16.73 2.21 -7.77
C LYS A 263 -16.65 3.57 -7.07
N LYS A 264 -17.17 3.70 -5.84
CA LYS A 264 -17.01 4.93 -5.03
C LYS A 264 -15.54 5.24 -4.70
N VAL A 265 -14.75 4.21 -4.38
CA VAL A 265 -13.29 4.36 -4.17
C VAL A 265 -12.62 4.89 -5.44
N PHE A 266 -13.06 4.51 -6.63
CA PHE A 266 -12.53 5.00 -7.90
C PHE A 266 -13.21 6.30 -8.40
N ASN A 267 -14.32 6.72 -7.80
CA ASN A 267 -15.14 7.88 -8.19
C ASN A 267 -15.75 7.70 -9.61
N ILE A 268 -16.32 6.54 -9.85
CA ILE A 268 -17.00 6.13 -11.10
C ILE A 268 -18.39 5.56 -10.79
#